data_d520feb3e2dd813136fc86db29c63a95
#
_entry.id   d520feb3e2dd813136fc86db29c63a95
#
_cell.length_a   1.000
_cell.length_b   1.000
_cell.length_c   1.000
_cell.angle_alpha   90.00
_cell.angle_beta   90.00
_cell.angle_gamma   90.00
#
_symmetry.space_group_name_H-M   'P 1'
#
loop_
_entity.id
_entity.type
_entity.pdbx_description
1 polymer ?
#
loop_
_entity_poly.entity_id
_entity_poly.type
_entity_poly.pdbx_seq_one_letter_code
_entity_poly.pdbx_strand_id
1 'polypeptide(L)'
;VQKASRLPVIIAVVVSLLALGMAVAAFFKPQQDSAPAAPQYSDQQVADAEKNLCDAYKLTSRALQTAGNTTSEDPNQKYMLALNTRLAFNTSADFLQDESAQQVAAPSALLDEFRSLIHSYRKMVLILTTDVTKDDHDSIFAEVDSHEVSIQKECG
;
A
#
# COMPACT_ATOMS: atom_id res chain seq x y z
N VAL A 1 17.96 -42.20 68.29
CA VAL A 1 17.98 -40.91 67.60
C VAL A 1 18.42 -41.17 66.18
N GLN A 2 17.47 -41.25 65.21
CA GLN A 2 17.81 -41.41 63.77
C GLN A 2 18.36 -40.10 63.22
N LYS A 3 19.66 -40.12 62.80
CA LYS A 3 20.25 -39.04 62.03
C LYS A 3 19.53 -38.99 60.65
N ALA A 4 18.63 -38.01 60.49
CA ALA A 4 17.99 -37.78 59.22
C ALA A 4 19.09 -37.47 58.16
N SER A 5 19.19 -38.32 57.15
CA SER A 5 20.16 -38.15 56.06
C SER A 5 19.77 -36.85 55.30
N ARG A 6 20.71 -35.91 55.21
CA ARG A 6 20.54 -34.64 54.50
C ARG A 6 20.69 -34.81 52.99
N LEU A 7 21.01 -36.03 52.55
CA LEU A 7 21.26 -36.34 51.15
C LEU A 7 20.03 -36.04 50.23
N PRO A 8 18.77 -36.44 50.58
CA PRO A 8 17.62 -36.16 49.70
C PRO A 8 17.31 -34.67 49.59
N VAL A 9 17.59 -33.88 50.63
CA VAL A 9 17.37 -32.42 50.58
C VAL A 9 18.38 -31.75 49.65
N ILE A 10 19.63 -32.17 49.65
CA ILE A 10 20.68 -31.65 48.78
C ILE A 10 20.34 -31.95 47.29
N ILE A 11 19.90 -33.18 47.02
CA ILE A 11 19.49 -33.58 45.65
C ILE A 11 18.30 -32.74 45.18
N ALA A 12 17.29 -32.52 46.01
CA ALA A 12 16.13 -31.70 45.64
C ALA A 12 16.51 -30.25 45.33
N VAL A 13 17.41 -29.65 46.10
CA VAL A 13 17.89 -28.28 45.87
C VAL A 13 18.69 -28.18 44.56
N VAL A 14 19.55 -29.14 44.26
CA VAL A 14 20.33 -29.16 43.01
C VAL A 14 19.41 -29.28 41.77
N VAL A 15 18.42 -30.17 41.84
CA VAL A 15 17.44 -30.34 40.74
C VAL A 15 16.60 -29.06 40.53
N SER A 16 16.21 -28.41 41.63
CA SER A 16 15.47 -27.15 41.55
C SER A 16 16.27 -26.00 40.90
N LEU A 17 17.56 -25.91 41.25
CA LEU A 17 18.47 -24.90 40.68
C LEU A 17 18.74 -25.16 39.18
N LEU A 18 18.88 -26.42 38.77
CA LEU A 18 19.02 -26.78 37.35
C LEU A 18 17.76 -26.47 36.55
N ALA A 19 16.57 -26.71 37.09
CA ALA A 19 15.31 -26.38 36.48
C ALA A 19 15.11 -24.85 36.31
N LEU A 20 15.50 -24.09 37.33
CA LEU A 20 15.48 -22.62 37.29
C LEU A 20 16.46 -22.08 36.23
N GLY A 21 17.67 -22.65 36.16
CA GLY A 21 18.68 -22.26 35.17
C GLY A 21 18.22 -22.50 33.74
N MET A 22 17.51 -23.61 33.45
CA MET A 22 16.95 -23.88 32.13
C MET A 22 15.77 -22.94 31.77
N ALA A 23 14.94 -22.58 32.74
CA ALA A 23 13.84 -21.63 32.53
C ALA A 23 14.37 -20.22 32.19
N VAL A 24 15.41 -19.77 32.91
CA VAL A 24 16.06 -18.47 32.62
C VAL A 24 16.74 -18.49 31.26
N ALA A 25 17.45 -19.56 30.89
CA ALA A 25 18.08 -19.69 29.58
C ALA A 25 17.05 -19.70 28.42
N ALA A 26 15.83 -20.21 28.64
CA ALA A 26 14.74 -20.14 27.66
C ALA A 26 14.22 -18.72 27.49
N PHE A 27 14.22 -17.89 28.53
CA PHE A 27 13.83 -16.47 28.46
C PHE A 27 14.85 -15.60 27.72
N PHE A 28 16.16 -15.97 27.78
CA PHE A 28 17.23 -15.24 27.12
C PHE A 28 17.59 -15.80 25.73
N LYS A 29 16.94 -16.88 25.26
CA LYS A 29 17.04 -17.18 23.82
C LYS A 29 16.44 -16.00 23.07
N PRO A 30 17.22 -15.31 22.21
CA PRO A 30 16.60 -14.37 21.27
C PRO A 30 15.56 -15.19 20.52
N GLN A 31 14.30 -14.84 20.71
CA GLN A 31 13.23 -15.28 19.84
C GLN A 31 13.70 -14.82 18.46
N GLN A 32 14.19 -15.74 17.64
CA GLN A 32 14.30 -15.48 16.22
C GLN A 32 12.85 -15.22 15.82
N ASP A 33 12.48 -13.94 15.76
CA ASP A 33 11.31 -13.49 15.05
C ASP A 33 11.51 -13.97 13.60
N SER A 34 11.06 -15.19 13.35
CA SER A 34 10.77 -15.60 11.99
C SER A 34 9.71 -14.63 11.55
N ALA A 35 10.11 -13.58 10.82
CA ALA A 35 9.16 -12.71 10.16
C ALA A 35 8.12 -13.63 9.52
N PRO A 36 6.81 -13.36 9.69
CA PRO A 36 5.79 -14.18 9.08
C PRO A 36 6.17 -14.37 7.62
N ALA A 37 6.25 -15.62 7.15
CA ALA A 37 6.57 -15.88 5.76
C ALA A 37 5.60 -15.05 4.91
N ALA A 38 6.15 -14.25 3.99
CA ALA A 38 5.32 -13.45 3.10
C ALA A 38 4.29 -14.38 2.44
N PRO A 39 3.02 -13.96 2.33
CA PRO A 39 1.99 -14.77 1.69
C PRO A 39 2.49 -15.22 0.32
N GLN A 40 2.47 -16.53 0.07
CA GLN A 40 2.81 -17.06 -1.24
C GLN A 40 1.52 -17.14 -2.07
N TYR A 41 1.45 -16.36 -3.13
CA TYR A 41 0.34 -16.39 -4.09
C TYR A 41 0.71 -17.29 -5.25
N SER A 42 -0.28 -17.98 -5.83
CA SER A 42 -0.10 -18.74 -7.07
C SER A 42 0.05 -17.78 -8.27
N ASP A 43 0.67 -18.26 -9.35
CA ASP A 43 0.82 -17.47 -10.59
C ASP A 43 -0.54 -16.97 -11.11
N GLN A 44 -1.59 -17.77 -10.96
CA GLN A 44 -2.94 -17.38 -11.34
C GLN A 44 -3.48 -16.23 -10.47
N GLN A 45 -3.25 -16.27 -9.17
CA GLN A 45 -3.67 -15.17 -8.26
C GLN A 45 -2.93 -13.88 -8.58
N VAL A 46 -1.65 -13.96 -8.92
CA VAL A 46 -0.85 -12.80 -9.34
C VAL A 46 -1.41 -12.23 -10.65
N ALA A 47 -1.63 -13.06 -11.66
CA ALA A 47 -2.14 -12.63 -12.95
C ALA A 47 -3.55 -12.03 -12.87
N ASP A 48 -4.43 -12.62 -12.06
CA ASP A 48 -5.79 -12.10 -11.85
C ASP A 48 -5.76 -10.73 -11.13
N ALA A 49 -4.90 -10.59 -10.12
CA ALA A 49 -4.73 -9.34 -9.39
C ALA A 49 -4.16 -8.22 -10.28
N GLU A 50 -3.15 -8.53 -11.09
CA GLU A 50 -2.58 -7.60 -12.07
C GLU A 50 -3.65 -7.16 -13.10
N LYS A 51 -4.39 -8.12 -13.67
CA LYS A 51 -5.46 -7.83 -14.60
C LYS A 51 -6.53 -6.90 -14.00
N ASN A 52 -6.96 -7.16 -12.76
CA ASN A 52 -7.97 -6.34 -12.10
C ASN A 52 -7.48 -4.89 -11.88
N LEU A 53 -6.23 -4.71 -11.47
CA LEU A 53 -5.63 -3.38 -11.34
C LEU A 53 -5.57 -2.66 -12.69
N CYS A 54 -5.16 -3.36 -13.74
CA CYS A 54 -5.08 -2.79 -15.08
C CYS A 54 -6.47 -2.41 -15.63
N ASP A 55 -7.49 -3.20 -15.36
CA ASP A 55 -8.87 -2.88 -15.75
C ASP A 55 -9.40 -1.66 -14.97
N ALA A 56 -9.09 -1.56 -13.67
CA ALA A 56 -9.40 -0.39 -12.84
C ALA A 56 -8.70 0.88 -13.37
N TYR A 57 -7.43 0.79 -13.72
CA TYR A 57 -6.69 1.89 -14.34
C TYR A 57 -7.32 2.33 -15.66
N LYS A 58 -7.65 1.39 -16.56
CA LYS A 58 -8.29 1.70 -17.85
C LYS A 58 -9.65 2.40 -17.67
N LEU A 59 -10.39 2.06 -16.61
CA LEU A 59 -11.66 2.72 -16.30
C LEU A 59 -11.44 4.17 -15.84
N THR A 60 -10.54 4.39 -14.89
CA THR A 60 -10.24 5.73 -14.35
C THR A 60 -9.61 6.63 -15.40
N SER A 61 -8.68 6.13 -16.21
CA SER A 61 -8.05 6.86 -17.31
C SER A 61 -9.10 7.36 -18.31
N ARG A 62 -10.07 6.52 -18.70
CA ARG A 62 -11.19 6.95 -19.57
C ARG A 62 -12.07 8.01 -18.93
N ALA A 63 -12.35 7.91 -17.64
CA ALA A 63 -13.13 8.90 -16.91
C ALA A 63 -12.42 10.27 -16.89
N LEU A 64 -11.12 10.27 -16.62
CA LEU A 64 -10.29 11.48 -16.61
C LEU A 64 -10.17 12.10 -17.99
N GLN A 65 -9.95 11.30 -19.04
CA GLN A 65 -9.94 11.78 -20.43
C GLN A 65 -11.27 12.42 -20.82
N THR A 66 -12.38 11.82 -20.44
CA THR A 66 -13.71 12.38 -20.70
C THR A 66 -13.89 13.72 -20.00
N ALA A 67 -13.51 13.81 -18.72
CA ALA A 67 -13.61 15.05 -17.96
C ALA A 67 -12.67 16.15 -18.49
N GLY A 68 -11.46 15.80 -18.92
CA GLY A 68 -10.44 16.74 -19.41
C GLY A 68 -10.67 17.21 -20.85
N ASN A 69 -11.28 16.39 -21.71
CA ASN A 69 -11.50 16.73 -23.12
C ASN A 69 -12.75 17.59 -23.37
N THR A 70 -13.58 17.78 -22.34
CA THR A 70 -14.78 18.62 -22.47
C THR A 70 -14.39 20.09 -22.28
N THR A 71 -14.66 20.95 -23.25
CA THR A 71 -14.37 22.39 -23.21
C THR A 71 -15.63 23.22 -23.49
N SER A 72 -15.63 24.46 -23.01
CA SER A 72 -16.70 25.43 -23.29
C SER A 72 -16.16 26.84 -23.28
N GLU A 73 -16.76 27.75 -24.02
CA GLU A 73 -16.47 29.18 -23.96
C GLU A 73 -17.31 29.91 -22.90
N ASP A 74 -18.44 29.35 -22.46
CA ASP A 74 -19.30 29.90 -21.42
C ASP A 74 -18.58 29.87 -20.05
N PRO A 75 -18.42 30.99 -19.31
CA PRO A 75 -17.75 31.04 -18.03
C PRO A 75 -18.35 30.13 -16.97
N ASN A 76 -19.70 30.00 -16.93
CA ASN A 76 -20.35 29.12 -15.96
C ASN A 76 -20.08 27.65 -16.28
N GLN A 77 -20.09 27.29 -17.56
CA GLN A 77 -19.74 25.93 -17.98
C GLN A 77 -18.25 25.65 -17.72
N LYS A 78 -17.33 26.59 -17.97
CA LYS A 78 -15.91 26.43 -17.61
C LYS A 78 -15.74 26.12 -16.11
N TYR A 79 -16.46 26.84 -15.25
CA TYR A 79 -16.43 26.55 -13.82
C TYR A 79 -16.95 25.15 -13.48
N MET A 80 -18.07 24.74 -14.07
CA MET A 80 -18.63 23.39 -13.86
C MET A 80 -17.68 22.30 -14.38
N LEU A 81 -17.02 22.51 -15.50
CA LEU A 81 -16.02 21.58 -16.05
C LEU A 81 -14.82 21.45 -15.13
N ALA A 82 -14.31 22.56 -14.58
CA ALA A 82 -13.22 22.52 -13.59
C ALA A 82 -13.60 21.74 -12.32
N LEU A 83 -14.82 21.90 -11.82
CA LEU A 83 -15.33 21.11 -10.70
C LEU A 83 -15.43 19.61 -11.06
N ASN A 84 -15.94 19.30 -12.24
CA ASN A 84 -16.06 17.92 -12.71
C ASN A 84 -14.69 17.25 -12.88
N THR A 85 -13.70 17.96 -13.38
CA THR A 85 -12.33 17.46 -13.49
C THR A 85 -11.73 17.12 -12.10
N ARG A 86 -11.90 18.01 -11.11
CA ARG A 86 -11.47 17.76 -9.73
C ARG A 86 -12.18 16.55 -9.12
N LEU A 87 -13.48 16.45 -9.35
CA LEU A 87 -14.27 15.29 -8.90
C LEU A 87 -13.77 14.00 -9.54
N ALA A 88 -13.48 14.02 -10.85
CA ALA A 88 -12.96 12.86 -11.57
C ALA A 88 -11.61 12.39 -11.00
N PHE A 89 -10.66 13.30 -10.74
CA PHE A 89 -9.39 12.95 -10.09
C PHE A 89 -9.59 12.36 -8.69
N ASN A 90 -10.44 12.99 -7.87
CA ASN A 90 -10.68 12.49 -6.50
C ASN A 90 -11.32 11.10 -6.52
N THR A 91 -12.38 10.92 -7.31
CA THR A 91 -13.09 9.63 -7.44
C THR A 91 -12.17 8.55 -8.01
N SER A 92 -11.31 8.89 -8.98
CA SER A 92 -10.32 7.97 -9.54
C SER A 92 -9.30 7.54 -8.49
N ALA A 93 -8.80 8.48 -7.69
CA ALA A 93 -7.87 8.18 -6.62
C ALA A 93 -8.47 7.25 -5.56
N ASP A 94 -9.71 7.51 -5.14
CA ASP A 94 -10.40 6.68 -4.14
C ASP A 94 -10.68 5.28 -4.69
N PHE A 95 -11.19 5.17 -5.93
CA PHE A 95 -11.44 3.89 -6.58
C PHE A 95 -10.16 3.05 -6.75
N LEU A 96 -9.07 3.65 -7.25
CA LEU A 96 -7.79 2.95 -7.41
C LEU A 96 -7.20 2.53 -6.06
N GLN A 97 -7.41 3.31 -4.99
CA GLN A 97 -6.97 2.92 -3.66
C GLN A 97 -7.72 1.69 -3.16
N ASP A 98 -9.04 1.66 -3.31
CA ASP A 98 -9.87 0.54 -2.87
C ASP A 98 -9.52 -0.73 -3.65
N GLU A 99 -9.34 -0.63 -4.97
CA GLU A 99 -8.91 -1.75 -5.81
C GLU A 99 -7.51 -2.24 -5.42
N SER A 100 -6.54 -1.34 -5.24
CA SER A 100 -5.18 -1.72 -4.83
C SER A 100 -5.15 -2.43 -3.47
N ALA A 101 -6.02 -2.06 -2.55
CA ALA A 101 -6.14 -2.72 -1.25
C ALA A 101 -6.70 -4.15 -1.36
N GLN A 102 -7.48 -4.45 -2.40
CA GLN A 102 -8.05 -5.77 -2.64
C GLN A 102 -7.10 -6.68 -3.43
N GLN A 103 -6.22 -6.12 -4.25
CA GLN A 103 -5.33 -6.86 -5.15
C GLN A 103 -3.93 -7.11 -4.54
N VAL A 104 -3.88 -7.56 -3.28
CA VAL A 104 -2.63 -7.75 -2.53
C VAL A 104 -1.67 -8.80 -3.13
N ALA A 105 -2.15 -9.63 -4.05
CA ALA A 105 -1.35 -10.61 -4.78
C ALA A 105 -0.61 -10.01 -5.99
N ALA A 106 -0.95 -8.78 -6.41
CA ALA A 106 -0.30 -8.13 -7.53
C ALA A 106 1.19 -7.87 -7.26
N PRO A 107 2.04 -7.75 -8.30
CA PRO A 107 3.44 -7.42 -8.14
C PRO A 107 3.63 -6.14 -7.33
N SER A 108 4.55 -6.18 -6.36
CA SER A 108 4.79 -5.03 -5.46
C SER A 108 5.19 -3.77 -6.22
N ALA A 109 5.96 -3.89 -7.30
CA ALA A 109 6.35 -2.77 -8.14
C ALA A 109 5.12 -2.08 -8.77
N LEU A 110 4.16 -2.86 -9.26
CA LEU A 110 2.90 -2.33 -9.81
C LEU A 110 2.08 -1.64 -8.70
N LEU A 111 1.95 -2.26 -7.52
CA LEU A 111 1.25 -1.66 -6.38
C LEU A 111 1.91 -0.34 -5.92
N ASP A 112 3.23 -0.23 -6.00
CA ASP A 112 3.96 0.99 -5.65
C ASP A 112 3.69 2.11 -6.68
N GLU A 113 3.63 1.79 -7.98
CA GLU A 113 3.23 2.75 -9.02
C GLU A 113 1.78 3.22 -8.83
N PHE A 114 0.86 2.32 -8.50
CA PHE A 114 -0.53 2.70 -8.19
C PHE A 114 -0.62 3.64 -6.98
N ARG A 115 0.14 3.37 -5.89
CA ARG A 115 0.20 4.28 -4.73
C ARG A 115 0.71 5.67 -5.11
N SER A 116 1.75 5.72 -5.94
CA SER A 116 2.32 6.97 -6.42
C SER A 116 1.32 7.74 -7.28
N LEU A 117 0.65 7.08 -8.23
CA LEU A 117 -0.39 7.68 -9.06
C LEU A 117 -1.57 8.20 -8.22
N ILE A 118 -2.06 7.42 -7.25
CA ILE A 118 -3.13 7.84 -6.32
C ILE A 118 -2.72 9.09 -5.55
N HIS A 119 -1.47 9.14 -5.06
CA HIS A 119 -0.94 10.31 -4.38
C HIS A 119 -0.92 11.53 -5.30
N SER A 120 -0.44 11.37 -6.53
CA SER A 120 -0.36 12.45 -7.52
C SER A 120 -1.74 12.94 -7.95
N TYR A 121 -2.74 12.08 -8.09
CA TYR A 121 -4.14 12.48 -8.35
C TYR A 121 -4.71 13.34 -7.20
N ARG A 122 -4.47 12.96 -5.94
CA ARG A 122 -4.90 13.75 -4.78
C ARG A 122 -4.20 15.09 -4.71
N LYS A 123 -2.90 15.12 -4.96
CA LYS A 123 -2.10 16.34 -5.05
C LYS A 123 -2.59 17.24 -6.19
N MET A 124 -2.94 16.67 -7.35
CA MET A 124 -3.57 17.39 -8.45
C MET A 124 -4.86 18.09 -8.02
N VAL A 125 -5.76 17.42 -7.29
CA VAL A 125 -7.00 18.04 -6.78
C VAL A 125 -6.68 19.24 -5.89
N LEU A 126 -5.69 19.13 -5.01
CA LEU A 126 -5.28 20.24 -4.14
C LEU A 126 -4.71 21.41 -4.93
N ILE A 127 -3.85 21.14 -5.91
CA ILE A 127 -3.26 22.18 -6.78
C ILE A 127 -4.36 22.88 -7.60
N LEU A 128 -5.29 22.12 -8.17
CA LEU A 128 -6.41 22.68 -8.93
C LEU A 128 -7.41 23.46 -8.09
N THR A 129 -7.36 23.38 -6.75
CA THR A 129 -8.22 24.12 -5.82
C THR A 129 -7.53 25.35 -5.21
N THR A 130 -6.23 25.47 -5.36
CA THR A 130 -5.43 26.56 -4.80
C THR A 130 -4.97 27.51 -5.89
N ASP A 131 -4.64 28.74 -5.51
CA ASP A 131 -4.01 29.72 -6.40
C ASP A 131 -2.50 29.44 -6.42
N VAL A 132 -2.07 28.60 -7.34
CA VAL A 132 -0.68 28.14 -7.50
C VAL A 132 -0.07 28.69 -8.79
N THR A 133 1.26 28.63 -8.88
CA THR A 133 1.97 29.09 -10.08
C THR A 133 1.76 28.12 -11.27
N LYS A 134 2.05 28.61 -12.48
CA LYS A 134 2.04 27.77 -13.67
C LYS A 134 3.04 26.61 -13.55
N ASP A 135 4.19 26.85 -12.94
CA ASP A 135 5.23 25.83 -12.75
C ASP A 135 4.75 24.69 -11.83
N ASP A 136 3.96 25.00 -10.80
CA ASP A 136 3.35 23.98 -9.94
C ASP A 136 2.36 23.11 -10.73
N HIS A 137 1.56 23.72 -11.62
CA HIS A 137 0.67 23.00 -12.53
C HIS A 137 1.45 22.07 -13.45
N ASP A 138 2.44 22.60 -14.17
CA ASP A 138 3.23 21.82 -15.13
C ASP A 138 3.97 20.67 -14.43
N SER A 139 4.48 20.90 -13.21
CA SER A 139 5.16 19.88 -12.41
C SER A 139 4.23 18.72 -12.03
N ILE A 140 3.01 18.99 -11.55
CA ILE A 140 2.10 17.92 -11.15
C ILE A 140 1.56 17.13 -12.34
N PHE A 141 1.33 17.79 -13.49
CA PHE A 141 0.94 17.08 -14.71
C PHE A 141 2.04 16.14 -15.19
N ALA A 142 3.30 16.58 -15.17
CA ALA A 142 4.43 15.72 -15.52
C ALA A 142 4.61 14.55 -14.55
N GLU A 143 4.34 14.74 -13.25
CA GLU A 143 4.37 13.68 -12.23
C GLU A 143 3.28 12.62 -12.51
N VAL A 144 2.05 13.05 -12.76
CA VAL A 144 0.92 12.16 -13.12
C VAL A 144 1.25 11.37 -14.39
N ASP A 145 1.67 12.06 -15.46
CA ASP A 145 1.99 11.42 -16.75
C ASP A 145 3.09 10.37 -16.62
N SER A 146 4.12 10.63 -15.82
CA SER A 146 5.19 9.68 -15.55
C SER A 146 4.68 8.37 -14.95
N HIS A 147 3.79 8.43 -13.95
CA HIS A 147 3.21 7.24 -13.33
C HIS A 147 2.22 6.53 -14.26
N GLU A 148 1.42 7.28 -15.03
CA GLU A 148 0.53 6.70 -16.03
C GLU A 148 1.30 5.92 -17.10
N VAL A 149 2.40 6.47 -17.61
CA VAL A 149 3.28 5.80 -18.58
C VAL A 149 3.88 4.51 -17.98
N SER A 150 4.32 4.55 -16.73
CA SER A 150 4.84 3.35 -16.04
C SER A 150 3.78 2.27 -15.93
N ILE A 151 2.56 2.61 -15.50
CA ILE A 151 1.46 1.66 -15.38
C ILE A 151 1.02 1.13 -16.75
N GLN A 152 0.94 1.98 -17.77
CA GLN A 152 0.59 1.54 -19.14
C GLN A 152 1.58 0.51 -19.67
N LYS A 153 2.86 0.65 -19.37
CA LYS A 153 3.88 -0.30 -19.79
C LYS A 153 3.68 -1.69 -19.15
N GLU A 154 3.23 -1.76 -17.90
CA GLU A 154 2.95 -3.02 -17.21
C GLU A 154 1.60 -3.61 -17.63
N CYS A 155 0.62 -2.76 -17.94
CA CYS A 155 -0.75 -3.16 -18.28
C CYS A 155 -1.00 -3.46 -19.78
N GLY A 156 -0.05 -3.23 -20.65
CA GLY A 156 -0.09 -3.63 -22.07
C GLY A 156 -0.94 -2.73 -22.93
#